data_7a158282449a93ecdc8c5ea76d0d3b78
#
_entry.id   7a158282449a93ecdc8c5ea76d0d3b78
#
_cell.length_a   1.000
_cell.length_b   1.000
_cell.length_c   1.000
_cell.angle_alpha   90.00
_cell.angle_beta   90.00
_cell.angle_gamma   90.00
#
_symmetry.space_group_name_H-M   'P 1'
#
loop_
_entity.id
_entity.type
_entity.pdbx_description
1 polymer ?
#
loop_
_entity_poly.entity_id
_entity_poly.type
_entity_poly.pdbx_seq_one_letter_code
_entity_poly.pdbx_strand_id
1 'polypeptide(L)'
;MLERTLSIVKPDGVGKNVIGEVIRRFEKQGLRVVALRMVRLTKGQAEGFYAVHRERPFFKSLTEFMSSGPCVVMALEGESAISKVRGIMGATNPEDAEPGTIRRDFASDIEKNIVHGSDAPETAEFEIGYFFNALELHTS
;
A
#
# COMPACT_ATOMS: atom_id res chain seq x y z
N MET A 1 -1.88 11.70 17.17
CA MET A 1 -0.48 11.31 17.29
C MET A 1 0.16 11.10 15.91
N LEU A 2 1.31 11.66 15.72
CA LEU A 2 2.03 11.53 14.45
C LEU A 2 2.48 10.09 14.25
N GLU A 3 2.10 9.52 13.11
CA GLU A 3 2.40 8.13 12.76
C GLU A 3 2.96 8.04 11.35
N ARG A 4 3.66 6.94 11.09
CA ARG A 4 4.06 6.55 9.74
C ARG A 4 3.40 5.25 9.36
N THR A 5 3.09 5.10 8.08
CA THR A 5 2.52 3.87 7.53
C THR A 5 3.10 3.62 6.14
N LEU A 6 3.05 2.37 5.71
CA LEU A 6 3.46 2.03 4.35
C LEU A 6 2.22 1.85 3.48
N SER A 7 2.27 2.38 2.26
CA SER A 7 1.28 2.10 1.24
C SER A 7 1.99 1.65 -0.03
N ILE A 8 1.32 0.80 -0.79
CA ILE A 8 1.82 0.34 -2.08
C ILE A 8 0.72 0.55 -3.11
N VAL A 9 1.04 1.20 -4.23
CA VAL A 9 0.17 1.11 -5.41
C VAL A 9 0.56 -0.19 -6.10
N LYS A 10 -0.34 -1.15 -6.10
CA LYS A 10 -0.11 -2.49 -6.62
C LYS A 10 0.00 -2.49 -8.15
N PRO A 11 0.50 -3.58 -8.74
CA PRO A 11 0.66 -3.63 -10.21
C PRO A 11 -0.60 -3.28 -11.00
N ASP A 12 -1.78 -3.63 -10.51
CA ASP A 12 -3.04 -3.28 -11.19
C ASP A 12 -3.28 -1.77 -11.16
N GLY A 13 -2.96 -1.08 -10.05
CA GLY A 13 -3.07 0.37 -9.97
C GLY A 13 -2.09 1.09 -10.87
N VAL A 14 -0.87 0.57 -10.97
CA VAL A 14 0.11 1.10 -11.91
C VAL A 14 -0.39 0.92 -13.34
N GLY A 15 -0.90 -0.27 -13.66
CA GLY A 15 -1.44 -0.57 -15.00
C GLY A 15 -2.64 0.30 -15.37
N LYS A 16 -3.43 0.72 -14.41
CA LYS A 16 -4.59 1.60 -14.64
C LYS A 16 -4.23 3.08 -14.67
N ASN A 17 -2.96 3.43 -14.49
CA ASN A 17 -2.48 4.82 -14.49
C ASN A 17 -3.10 5.67 -13.39
N VAL A 18 -3.29 5.10 -12.20
CA VAL A 18 -3.88 5.84 -11.07
C VAL A 18 -2.88 6.14 -9.96
N ILE A 19 -1.57 6.02 -10.21
CA ILE A 19 -0.54 6.35 -9.21
C ILE A 19 -0.76 7.76 -8.66
N GLY A 20 -0.87 8.74 -9.54
CA GLY A 20 -1.03 10.14 -9.15
C GLY A 20 -2.31 10.39 -8.37
N GLU A 21 -3.40 9.73 -8.75
CA GLU A 21 -4.68 9.90 -8.05
C GLU A 21 -4.62 9.32 -6.63
N VAL A 22 -3.95 8.18 -6.46
CA VAL A 22 -3.78 7.58 -5.13
C VAL A 22 -3.00 8.54 -4.23
N ILE A 23 -1.87 9.04 -4.70
CA ILE A 23 -1.03 9.97 -3.95
C ILE A 23 -1.79 11.25 -3.63
N ARG A 24 -2.52 11.79 -4.61
CA ARG A 24 -3.33 12.99 -4.44
C ARG A 24 -4.34 12.83 -3.31
N ARG A 25 -5.03 11.69 -3.25
CA ARG A 25 -6.02 11.44 -2.19
C ARG A 25 -5.38 11.39 -0.81
N PHE A 26 -4.18 10.82 -0.70
CA PHE A 26 -3.45 10.82 0.57
C PHE A 26 -3.03 12.23 0.96
N GLU A 27 -2.42 12.98 0.04
CA GLU A 27 -1.95 14.33 0.34
C GLU A 27 -3.09 15.29 0.67
N LYS A 28 -4.22 15.13 -0.01
CA LYS A 28 -5.40 15.96 0.23
C LYS A 28 -5.95 15.80 1.65
N GLN A 29 -5.75 14.62 2.25
CA GLN A 29 -6.18 14.36 3.62
C GLN A 29 -5.10 14.68 4.66
N GLY A 30 -4.06 15.39 4.27
CA GLY A 30 -3.02 15.84 5.19
C GLY A 30 -1.91 14.84 5.43
N LEU A 31 -1.83 13.77 4.65
CA LEU A 31 -0.72 12.82 4.76
C LEU A 31 0.45 13.34 3.93
N ARG A 32 1.65 13.20 4.47
CA ARG A 32 2.88 13.63 3.80
C ARG A 32 3.63 12.42 3.27
N VAL A 33 4.05 12.47 2.02
CA VAL A 33 4.93 11.44 1.45
C VAL A 33 6.34 11.71 1.96
N VAL A 34 6.91 10.77 2.72
CA VAL A 34 8.27 10.90 3.27
C VAL A 34 9.27 9.96 2.61
N ALA A 35 8.81 9.02 1.80
CA ALA A 35 9.64 8.17 0.95
C ALA A 35 8.78 7.63 -0.19
N LEU A 36 9.37 7.48 -1.37
CA LEU A 36 8.63 7.09 -2.57
C LEU A 36 9.57 6.40 -3.55
N ARG A 37 9.18 5.24 -4.06
CA ARG A 37 10.00 4.52 -5.04
C ARG A 37 9.15 3.56 -5.86
N MET A 38 9.45 3.46 -7.15
CA MET A 38 8.87 2.42 -7.99
C MET A 38 9.81 1.22 -8.01
N VAL A 39 9.27 0.04 -7.75
CA VAL A 39 10.06 -1.20 -7.70
C VAL A 39 9.32 -2.32 -8.43
N ARG A 40 10.08 -3.28 -8.92
CA ARG A 40 9.51 -4.53 -9.41
C ARG A 40 10.00 -5.63 -8.48
N LEU A 41 9.10 -6.23 -7.73
CA LEU A 41 9.46 -7.25 -6.77
C LEU A 41 9.76 -8.57 -7.49
N THR A 42 10.80 -9.26 -7.04
CA THR A 42 10.94 -10.68 -7.37
C THR A 42 9.90 -11.45 -6.57
N LYS A 43 9.64 -12.69 -6.99
CA LYS A 43 8.71 -13.54 -6.23
C LYS A 43 9.19 -13.73 -4.79
N GLY A 44 10.50 -13.95 -4.59
CA GLY A 44 11.06 -14.07 -3.24
C GLY A 44 10.88 -12.82 -2.39
N GLN A 45 11.01 -11.65 -2.99
CA GLN A 45 10.79 -10.39 -2.28
C GLN A 45 9.32 -10.23 -1.89
N ALA A 46 8.40 -10.61 -2.78
CA ALA A 46 6.97 -10.56 -2.47
C ALA A 46 6.63 -11.55 -1.34
N GLU A 47 7.21 -12.76 -1.40
CA GLU A 47 7.02 -13.77 -0.37
C GLU A 47 7.54 -13.28 1.00
N GLY A 48 8.70 -12.62 1.01
CA GLY A 48 9.25 -12.06 2.24
C GLY A 48 8.40 -10.96 2.83
N PHE A 49 7.86 -10.10 1.98
CA PHE A 49 6.98 -9.02 2.44
C PHE A 49 5.69 -9.56 3.07
N TYR A 50 5.10 -10.57 2.44
CA TYR A 50 3.86 -11.18 2.91
C TYR A 50 4.07 -12.43 3.78
N ALA A 51 5.27 -12.59 4.37
CA ALA A 51 5.62 -13.80 5.12
C ALA A 51 4.65 -14.11 6.26
N VAL A 52 4.04 -13.09 6.87
CA VAL A 52 3.04 -13.25 7.92
C VAL A 52 1.80 -14.00 7.41
N HIS A 53 1.57 -14.02 6.10
CA HIS A 53 0.44 -14.72 5.48
C HIS A 53 0.83 -16.06 4.84
N ARG A 54 2.04 -16.55 5.12
CA ARG A 54 2.60 -17.74 4.46
C ARG A 54 1.66 -18.96 4.47
N GLU A 55 0.91 -19.14 5.52
CA GLU A 55 0.01 -20.28 5.68
C GLU A 55 -1.40 -20.02 5.13
N ARG A 56 -1.65 -18.84 4.57
CA ARG A 56 -2.98 -18.50 4.07
C ARG A 56 -3.17 -19.03 2.65
N PRO A 57 -4.42 -19.47 2.30
CA PRO A 57 -4.68 -20.01 0.96
C PRO A 57 -4.37 -19.02 -0.17
N PHE A 58 -4.50 -17.71 0.07
CA PHE A 58 -4.28 -16.68 -0.94
C PHE A 58 -2.80 -16.32 -1.14
N PHE A 59 -1.89 -16.85 -0.33
CA PHE A 59 -0.49 -16.44 -0.33
C PHE A 59 0.17 -16.59 -1.70
N LYS A 60 0.00 -17.74 -2.34
CA LYS A 60 0.61 -18.01 -3.65
C LYS A 60 0.12 -17.05 -4.71
N SER A 61 -1.20 -16.86 -4.80
CA SER A 61 -1.80 -15.97 -5.78
C SER A 61 -1.39 -14.52 -5.54
N LEU A 62 -1.37 -14.08 -4.28
CA LEU A 62 -0.98 -12.74 -3.92
C LEU A 62 0.47 -12.44 -4.28
N THR A 63 1.38 -13.35 -3.95
CA THR A 63 2.81 -13.13 -4.22
C THR A 63 3.11 -13.19 -5.71
N GLU A 64 2.42 -14.04 -6.47
CA GLU A 64 2.53 -14.06 -7.92
C GLU A 64 2.05 -12.74 -8.51
N PHE A 65 0.91 -12.23 -8.03
CA PHE A 65 0.36 -10.96 -8.50
C PHE A 65 1.30 -9.80 -8.18
N MET A 66 1.79 -9.72 -6.95
CA MET A 66 2.65 -8.61 -6.53
C MET A 66 4.00 -8.60 -7.22
N SER A 67 4.46 -9.71 -7.76
CA SER A 67 5.70 -9.80 -8.52
C SER A 67 5.47 -9.75 -10.04
N SER A 68 4.24 -9.59 -10.48
CA SER A 68 3.89 -9.62 -11.91
C SER A 68 4.22 -8.34 -12.67
N GLY A 69 4.46 -7.24 -11.98
CA GLY A 69 4.74 -5.96 -12.62
C GLY A 69 5.23 -4.94 -11.61
N PRO A 70 5.55 -3.71 -12.05
CA PRO A 70 6.03 -2.69 -11.14
C PRO A 70 4.93 -2.24 -10.16
N CYS A 71 5.35 -1.86 -8.97
CA CYS A 71 4.49 -1.24 -7.97
C CYS A 71 5.18 0.00 -7.43
N VAL A 72 4.42 0.88 -6.77
CA VAL A 72 4.97 2.08 -6.15
C VAL A 72 4.83 1.93 -4.65
N VAL A 73 5.98 1.94 -3.95
CA VAL A 73 6.01 1.86 -2.49
C VAL A 73 6.23 3.25 -1.93
N MET A 74 5.52 3.59 -0.85
CA MET A 74 5.65 4.88 -0.22
C MET A 74 5.45 4.79 1.27
N ALA A 75 6.21 5.60 2.00
CA ALA A 75 5.98 5.82 3.43
C ALA A 75 5.25 7.15 3.57
N LEU A 76 4.19 7.13 4.35
CA LEU A 76 3.34 8.28 4.59
C LEU A 76 3.37 8.64 6.07
N GLU A 77 3.36 9.93 6.36
CA GLU A 77 3.39 10.43 7.75
C GLU A 77 2.24 11.40 7.97
N GLY A 78 1.61 11.31 9.13
CA GLY A 78 0.55 12.24 9.51
C GLY A 78 -0.12 11.80 10.79
N GLU A 79 -1.08 12.59 11.24
CA GLU A 79 -1.89 12.25 12.40
C GLU A 79 -2.72 11.02 12.09
N SER A 80 -2.62 10.00 12.93
CA SER A 80 -3.37 8.74 12.77
C SER A 80 -3.22 8.18 11.35
N ALA A 81 -1.99 8.16 10.82
CA ALA A 81 -1.74 7.82 9.43
C ALA A 81 -2.29 6.44 9.05
N ILE A 82 -2.13 5.45 9.92
CA ILE A 82 -2.57 4.08 9.62
C ILE A 82 -4.07 4.04 9.36
N SER A 83 -4.87 4.54 10.29
CA SER A 83 -6.33 4.52 10.13
C SER A 83 -6.79 5.43 8.99
N LYS A 84 -6.12 6.56 8.81
CA LYS A 84 -6.46 7.49 7.75
C LYS A 84 -6.24 6.89 6.36
N VAL A 85 -5.09 6.26 6.15
CA VAL A 85 -4.79 5.59 4.87
C VAL A 85 -5.82 4.49 4.60
N ARG A 86 -6.12 3.67 5.60
CA ARG A 86 -7.08 2.58 5.43
C ARG A 86 -8.48 3.10 5.12
N GLY A 87 -8.89 4.22 5.72
CA GLY A 87 -10.18 4.85 5.41
C GLY A 87 -10.24 5.38 3.97
N ILE A 88 -9.14 5.96 3.49
CA ILE A 88 -9.05 6.44 2.11
C ILE A 88 -9.05 5.30 1.12
N MET A 89 -8.37 4.18 1.47
CA MET A 89 -8.34 2.97 0.64
C MET A 89 -9.71 2.33 0.48
N GLY A 90 -10.46 2.25 1.55
CA GLY A 90 -11.73 1.55 1.58
C GLY A 90 -11.60 0.07 1.95
N ALA A 91 -12.73 -0.61 2.06
CA ALA A 91 -12.80 -2.03 2.40
C ALA A 91 -12.00 -2.88 1.41
N THR A 92 -11.43 -3.98 1.90
CA THR A 92 -10.62 -4.90 1.09
C THR A 92 -11.37 -5.40 -0.14
N ASN A 93 -12.63 -5.76 0.04
CA ASN A 93 -13.49 -6.12 -1.09
C ASN A 93 -14.10 -4.82 -1.64
N PRO A 94 -13.84 -4.47 -2.92
CA PRO A 94 -14.39 -3.23 -3.48
C PRO A 94 -15.91 -3.15 -3.48
N GLU A 95 -16.59 -4.30 -3.48
CA GLU A 95 -18.05 -4.31 -3.40
C GLU A 95 -18.57 -3.78 -2.05
N ASP A 96 -17.77 -3.94 -1.01
CA ASP A 96 -18.09 -3.47 0.35
C ASP A 96 -17.55 -2.08 0.65
N ALA A 97 -16.77 -1.51 -0.27
CA ALA A 97 -16.11 -0.23 -0.06
C ALA A 97 -17.09 0.92 -0.33
N GLU A 98 -16.98 1.97 0.50
CA GLU A 98 -17.81 3.16 0.37
C GLU A 98 -17.46 3.95 -0.91
N PRO A 99 -18.46 4.59 -1.54
CA PRO A 99 -18.17 5.49 -2.66
C PRO A 99 -17.16 6.56 -2.30
N GLY A 100 -16.26 6.87 -3.22
CA GLY A 100 -15.20 7.85 -2.99
C GLY A 100 -13.92 7.28 -2.41
N THR A 101 -13.91 6.00 -2.02
CA THR A 101 -12.68 5.33 -1.62
C THR A 101 -11.94 4.85 -2.85
N ILE A 102 -10.62 4.65 -2.70
CA ILE A 102 -9.78 4.21 -3.82
C ILE A 102 -10.28 2.87 -4.39
N ARG A 103 -10.56 1.93 -3.51
CA ARG A 103 -10.97 0.58 -3.94
C ARG A 103 -12.34 0.57 -4.59
N ARG A 104 -13.29 1.36 -4.07
CA ARG A 104 -14.60 1.44 -4.72
C ARG A 104 -14.50 2.01 -6.12
N ASP A 105 -13.67 3.04 -6.29
CA ASP A 105 -13.59 3.75 -7.55
C ASP A 105 -12.77 3.01 -8.60
N PHE A 106 -11.74 2.24 -8.21
CA PHE A 106 -10.77 1.72 -9.18
C PHE A 106 -10.51 0.22 -9.10
N ALA A 107 -10.85 -0.46 -8.02
CA ALA A 107 -10.49 -1.86 -7.85
C ALA A 107 -11.39 -2.80 -8.65
N SER A 108 -10.81 -3.91 -9.11
CA SER A 108 -11.53 -4.93 -9.88
C SER A 108 -12.09 -6.04 -8.99
N ASP A 109 -11.32 -6.49 -8.00
CA ASP A 109 -11.73 -7.56 -7.10
C ASP A 109 -10.95 -7.51 -5.79
N ILE A 110 -11.09 -8.52 -4.94
CA ILE A 110 -10.50 -8.52 -3.60
C ILE A 110 -8.97 -8.62 -3.61
N GLU A 111 -8.36 -9.13 -4.69
CA GLU A 111 -6.91 -9.21 -4.81
C GLU A 111 -6.37 -8.04 -5.63
N LYS A 112 -6.98 -7.76 -6.78
CA LYS A 112 -6.61 -6.63 -7.64
C LYS A 112 -7.38 -5.41 -7.16
N ASN A 113 -6.97 -4.92 -5.99
CA ASN A 113 -7.68 -3.84 -5.30
C ASN A 113 -6.84 -2.57 -5.14
N ILE A 114 -5.94 -2.33 -6.06
CA ILE A 114 -5.19 -1.09 -6.30
C ILE A 114 -4.10 -0.81 -5.30
N VAL A 115 -4.38 -0.91 -4.00
CA VAL A 115 -3.53 -0.31 -2.99
C VAL A 115 -3.43 -1.19 -1.75
N HIS A 116 -2.25 -1.14 -1.11
CA HIS A 116 -1.99 -1.76 0.18
C HIS A 116 -1.75 -0.66 1.21
N GLY A 117 -2.12 -0.89 2.45
CA GLY A 117 -1.78 -0.04 3.58
C GLY A 117 -1.52 -0.90 4.80
N SER A 118 -0.55 -0.51 5.61
CA SER A 118 -0.26 -1.21 6.86
C SER A 118 -1.49 -1.20 7.77
N ASP A 119 -1.66 -2.24 8.58
CA ASP A 119 -2.86 -2.38 9.42
C ASP A 119 -2.62 -2.10 10.90
N ALA A 120 -1.37 -1.97 11.33
CA ALA A 120 -1.03 -1.74 12.74
C ALA A 120 0.35 -1.08 12.84
N PRO A 121 0.69 -0.46 13.99
CA PRO A 121 2.03 0.13 14.16
C PRO A 121 3.17 -0.86 13.94
N GLU A 122 3.02 -2.11 14.41
CA GLU A 122 4.04 -3.14 14.25
C GLU A 122 4.25 -3.53 12.81
N THR A 123 3.15 -3.70 12.05
CA THR A 123 3.27 -4.04 10.64
C THR A 123 3.78 -2.86 9.84
N ALA A 124 3.41 -1.63 10.20
CA ALA A 124 3.93 -0.44 9.54
C ALA A 124 5.45 -0.34 9.69
N GLU A 125 5.97 -0.59 10.90
CA GLU A 125 7.41 -0.55 11.13
C GLU A 125 8.15 -1.59 10.30
N PHE A 126 7.66 -2.84 10.30
CA PHE A 126 8.25 -3.90 9.49
C PHE A 126 8.21 -3.56 8.00
N GLU A 127 7.05 -3.11 7.52
CA GLU A 127 6.84 -2.87 6.10
C GLU A 127 7.65 -1.70 5.58
N ILE A 128 7.75 -0.62 6.35
CA ILE A 128 8.58 0.52 5.98
C ILE A 128 10.04 0.09 5.89
N GLY A 129 10.52 -0.63 6.91
CA GLY A 129 11.91 -1.11 6.95
C GLY A 129 12.23 -2.14 5.87
N TYR A 130 11.20 -2.80 5.32
CA TYR A 130 11.40 -3.73 4.23
C TYR A 130 11.86 -3.02 2.95
N PHE A 131 11.36 -1.81 2.72
CA PHE A 131 11.62 -1.06 1.49
C PHE A 131 12.58 0.10 1.64
N PHE A 132 12.67 0.71 2.82
CA PHE A 132 13.41 1.95 3.02
C PHE A 132 14.35 1.86 4.22
N ASN A 133 15.56 2.41 4.07
CA ASN A 133 16.44 2.61 5.22
C ASN A 133 16.20 4.01 5.82
N ALA A 134 16.81 4.27 6.98
CA ALA A 134 16.57 5.52 7.71
C ALA A 134 16.92 6.77 6.89
N LEU A 135 17.92 6.68 6.03
CA LEU A 135 18.36 7.82 5.22
C LEU A 135 17.40 8.14 4.07
N GLU A 136 16.53 7.19 3.73
CA GLU A 136 15.55 7.36 2.66
C GLU A 136 14.22 7.92 3.14
N LEU A 137 14.07 8.12 4.45
CA LEU A 137 12.86 8.67 5.06
C LEU A 137 13.08 10.16 5.37
N HIS A 138 12.34 11.01 4.68
CA HIS A 138 12.58 12.45 4.66
C HIS A 138 11.48 13.21 5.40
N THR A 139 11.67 13.40 6.69
CA THR A 139 10.80 14.26 7.49
C THR A 139 11.22 15.70 7.28
N SER A 140 10.30 16.58 6.95
CA SER A 140 10.60 17.99 6.76
C SER A 140 10.30 18.82 8.01
#